data_ccc20847132e62bcc6029cf5ac0842c7
#
_entry.id   ccc20847132e62bcc6029cf5ac0842c7
#
_cell.length_a   1.000
_cell.length_b   1.000
_cell.length_c   1.000
_cell.angle_alpha   90.00
_cell.angle_beta   90.00
_cell.angle_gamma   90.00
#
_symmetry.space_group_name_H-M   'P 1'
#
loop_
_entity.id
_entity.type
_entity.pdbx_description
1 polymer ?
#
loop_
_entity_poly.entity_id
_entity_poly.type
_entity_poly.pdbx_seq_one_letter_code
_entity_poly.pdbx_strand_id
1 'polypeptide(L)'
;KGHLQTRSINVTTEAMKPVSTTWQRTPISYYGGKQTMLPHILPLIPEHTVYTEAFFGGGAVFWAKPKVKTEIINDFNANVYTFYKVLQTRFDELKTLIERSIISREAYKAALVIYHAPFAFTEVQQAWAFWYATNCGYSNQVGNCRITTNSKNVSALNNKITNFTDTYSARLRGVQIDNNNATEVLTHHDTPDTFHYIDPPYVGAKQGHYGGYEQEHFNELLATLSTLKGKFLLSSYHNNELTHYTQTHGWYQKEVSMHLGSSNSTGKKRIEILTANYPI
;
A
#
# COMPACT_ATOMS: atom_id res chain seq x y z
N LYS A 1 -55.67 -38.45 1.31
CA LYS A 1 -54.50 -38.11 2.16
C LYS A 1 -53.28 -38.28 1.28
N GLY A 2 -52.78 -37.20 0.69
CA GLY A 2 -51.57 -37.16 -0.11
C GLY A 2 -50.44 -36.55 0.70
N HIS A 3 -49.38 -37.29 0.87
CA HIS A 3 -48.13 -36.79 1.47
C HIS A 3 -47.28 -36.08 0.41
N LEU A 4 -47.08 -34.79 0.60
CA LEU A 4 -46.07 -34.02 -0.13
C LEU A 4 -44.72 -34.28 0.52
N GLN A 5 -43.82 -34.95 -0.21
CA GLN A 5 -42.41 -35.08 0.16
C GLN A 5 -41.66 -33.81 -0.30
N THR A 6 -41.23 -33.01 0.69
CA THR A 6 -40.28 -31.91 0.50
C THR A 6 -38.87 -32.48 0.24
N ARG A 7 -38.36 -32.35 -0.99
CA ARG A 7 -36.96 -32.61 -1.31
C ARG A 7 -36.08 -31.47 -0.78
N SER A 8 -35.27 -31.76 0.22
CA SER A 8 -34.18 -30.89 0.66
C SER A 8 -33.07 -30.92 -0.38
N ILE A 9 -32.75 -29.77 -0.98
CA ILE A 9 -31.60 -29.61 -1.84
C ILE A 9 -30.40 -29.34 -0.90
N ASN A 10 -29.54 -30.33 -0.73
CA ASN A 10 -28.23 -30.14 -0.09
C ASN A 10 -27.32 -29.37 -1.07
N VAL A 11 -27.16 -28.07 -0.81
CA VAL A 11 -26.10 -27.30 -1.44
C VAL A 11 -24.80 -27.62 -0.71
N THR A 12 -23.99 -28.50 -1.29
CA THR A 12 -22.62 -28.72 -0.86
C THR A 12 -21.82 -27.47 -1.21
N THR A 13 -21.50 -26.67 -0.22
CA THR A 13 -20.47 -25.63 -0.31
C THR A 13 -19.11 -26.32 -0.50
N GLU A 14 -18.67 -26.45 -1.74
CA GLU A 14 -17.28 -26.77 -2.01
C GLU A 14 -16.42 -25.65 -1.40
N ALA A 15 -15.65 -26.02 -0.36
CA ALA A 15 -14.62 -25.14 0.19
C ALA A 15 -13.60 -24.84 -0.92
N MET A 16 -13.61 -23.62 -1.43
CA MET A 16 -12.60 -23.15 -2.37
C MET A 16 -11.23 -23.35 -1.73
N LYS A 17 -10.43 -24.25 -2.33
CA LYS A 17 -9.01 -24.40 -1.97
C LYS A 17 -8.34 -23.02 -2.08
N PRO A 18 -7.50 -22.62 -1.12
CA PRO A 18 -6.79 -21.36 -1.22
C PRO A 18 -5.92 -21.42 -2.48
N VAL A 19 -6.22 -20.57 -3.44
CA VAL A 19 -5.36 -20.33 -4.59
C VAL A 19 -4.07 -19.74 -4.02
N SER A 20 -2.98 -20.50 -4.09
CA SER A 20 -1.64 -20.03 -3.75
C SER A 20 -1.24 -18.99 -4.80
N THR A 21 -1.70 -17.76 -4.65
CA THR A 21 -1.32 -16.64 -5.48
C THR A 21 -0.06 -16.02 -4.89
N THR A 22 1.10 -16.37 -5.46
CA THR A 22 2.36 -15.68 -5.20
C THR A 22 2.36 -14.37 -6.00
N TRP A 23 1.82 -13.30 -5.41
CA TRP A 23 1.93 -11.96 -5.99
C TRP A 23 3.32 -11.35 -5.73
N GLN A 24 3.69 -10.39 -6.57
CA GLN A 24 4.94 -9.64 -6.40
C GLN A 24 4.89 -8.86 -5.07
N ARG A 25 5.92 -9.02 -4.25
CA ARG A 25 6.05 -8.27 -3.00
C ARG A 25 6.53 -6.85 -3.28
N THR A 26 6.24 -5.94 -2.36
CA THR A 26 6.74 -4.56 -2.43
C THR A 26 8.26 -4.51 -2.32
N PRO A 27 8.95 -3.62 -3.07
CA PRO A 27 10.40 -3.47 -3.00
C PRO A 27 10.89 -2.90 -1.66
N ILE A 28 10.00 -2.22 -0.94
CA ILE A 28 10.26 -1.61 0.36
C ILE A 28 9.30 -2.15 1.42
N SER A 29 9.73 -2.13 2.69
CA SER A 29 8.84 -2.32 3.83
C SER A 29 8.32 -0.96 4.26
N TYR A 30 7.03 -0.71 4.10
CA TYR A 30 6.43 0.59 4.39
C TYR A 30 5.40 0.46 5.51
N TYR A 31 5.35 1.49 6.38
CA TYR A 31 4.39 1.52 7.48
C TYR A 31 2.95 1.56 6.96
N GLY A 32 2.06 0.79 7.56
CA GLY A 32 0.67 0.69 7.09
C GLY A 32 0.47 -0.18 5.84
N GLY A 33 1.54 -0.84 5.33
CA GLY A 33 1.45 -1.65 4.11
C GLY A 33 0.37 -2.71 4.14
N LYS A 34 -0.35 -2.88 3.04
CA LYS A 34 -1.56 -3.70 2.89
C LYS A 34 -1.31 -5.15 2.47
N GLN A 35 -0.09 -5.69 2.63
CA GLN A 35 0.24 -7.07 2.20
C GLN A 35 -0.71 -8.13 2.78
N THR A 36 -1.09 -7.99 4.05
CA THR A 36 -2.01 -8.91 4.73
C THR A 36 -3.47 -8.70 4.35
N MET A 37 -3.80 -7.54 3.78
CA MET A 37 -5.14 -7.19 3.32
C MET A 37 -5.40 -7.59 1.86
N LEU A 38 -4.38 -7.96 1.08
CA LEU A 38 -4.51 -8.29 -0.34
C LEU A 38 -5.59 -9.35 -0.63
N PRO A 39 -5.73 -10.44 0.15
CA PRO A 39 -6.80 -11.42 -0.08
C PRO A 39 -8.22 -10.84 0.03
N HIS A 40 -8.37 -9.73 0.76
CA HIS A 40 -9.65 -9.05 0.94
C HIS A 40 -9.87 -7.92 -0.06
N ILE A 41 -8.78 -7.31 -0.55
CA ILE A 41 -8.82 -6.15 -1.48
C ILE A 41 -8.91 -6.62 -2.93
N LEU A 42 -8.04 -7.54 -3.36
CA LEU A 42 -7.93 -7.92 -4.76
C LEU A 42 -9.25 -8.44 -5.39
N PRO A 43 -10.07 -9.25 -4.68
CA PRO A 43 -11.35 -9.71 -5.23
C PRO A 43 -12.39 -8.59 -5.43
N LEU A 44 -12.20 -7.43 -4.80
CA LEU A 44 -13.11 -6.29 -4.87
C LEU A 44 -12.75 -5.30 -6.00
N ILE A 45 -11.60 -5.47 -6.65
CA ILE A 45 -11.16 -4.59 -7.74
C ILE A 45 -12.04 -4.84 -8.98
N PRO A 46 -12.79 -3.83 -9.46
CA PRO A 46 -13.64 -3.97 -10.64
C PRO A 46 -12.81 -3.94 -11.93
N GLU A 47 -13.44 -4.28 -13.05
CA GLU A 47 -12.83 -4.03 -14.36
C GLU A 47 -12.58 -2.53 -14.57
N HIS A 48 -11.41 -2.19 -15.09
CA HIS A 48 -10.97 -0.82 -15.33
C HIS A 48 -9.82 -0.80 -16.35
N THR A 49 -9.64 0.33 -17.01
CA THR A 49 -8.55 0.56 -17.96
C THR A 49 -7.55 1.61 -17.46
N VAL A 50 -7.96 2.42 -16.49
CA VAL A 50 -7.13 3.40 -15.79
C VAL A 50 -7.11 3.07 -14.31
N TYR A 51 -5.93 3.03 -13.72
CA TYR A 51 -5.70 2.77 -12.29
C TYR A 51 -4.98 3.94 -11.65
N THR A 52 -5.43 4.37 -10.48
CA THR A 52 -4.68 5.33 -9.65
C THR A 52 -4.50 4.81 -8.23
N GLU A 53 -3.34 5.09 -7.64
CA GLU A 53 -3.06 4.87 -6.23
C GLU A 53 -2.42 6.15 -5.67
N ALA A 54 -3.27 7.03 -5.08
CA ALA A 54 -2.91 8.41 -4.73
C ALA A 54 -2.10 8.54 -3.42
N PHE A 55 -2.11 7.48 -2.59
CA PHE A 55 -1.32 7.32 -1.36
C PHE A 55 -0.50 6.05 -1.49
N PHE A 56 0.56 6.11 -2.30
CA PHE A 56 1.20 4.89 -2.81
C PHE A 56 2.03 4.15 -1.75
N GLY A 57 2.83 4.85 -0.96
CA GLY A 57 3.71 4.24 0.04
C GLY A 57 4.49 3.04 -0.50
N GLY A 58 4.18 1.86 0.01
CA GLY A 58 4.76 0.59 -0.48
C GLY A 58 4.08 0.02 -1.72
N GLY A 59 2.87 0.47 -2.09
CA GLY A 59 2.14 0.07 -3.28
C GLY A 59 1.68 -1.39 -3.30
N ALA A 60 1.29 -1.95 -2.16
CA ALA A 60 0.99 -3.39 -2.07
C ALA A 60 -0.05 -3.86 -3.09
N VAL A 61 -1.10 -3.07 -3.33
CA VAL A 61 -2.16 -3.39 -4.29
C VAL A 61 -1.65 -3.30 -5.73
N PHE A 62 -0.90 -2.24 -6.06
CA PHE A 62 -0.28 -2.07 -7.38
C PHE A 62 0.64 -3.24 -7.76
N TRP A 63 1.47 -3.71 -6.82
CA TRP A 63 2.40 -4.81 -7.09
C TRP A 63 1.69 -6.15 -7.23
N ALA A 64 0.54 -6.33 -6.58
CA ALA A 64 -0.21 -7.59 -6.56
C ALA A 64 -1.22 -7.73 -7.69
N LYS A 65 -1.78 -6.61 -8.18
CA LYS A 65 -2.80 -6.64 -9.24
C LYS A 65 -2.20 -6.80 -10.63
N PRO A 66 -2.95 -7.33 -11.60
CA PRO A 66 -2.55 -7.28 -13.01
C PRO A 66 -2.37 -5.84 -13.51
N LYS A 67 -1.41 -5.65 -14.42
CA LYS A 67 -1.20 -4.37 -15.09
C LYS A 67 -2.38 -4.03 -16.00
N VAL A 68 -2.77 -2.74 -16.01
CA VAL A 68 -3.79 -2.21 -16.92
C VAL A 68 -3.18 -1.20 -17.90
N LYS A 69 -3.97 -0.69 -18.82
CA LYS A 69 -3.50 0.17 -19.93
C LYS A 69 -2.82 1.44 -19.42
N THR A 70 -3.38 2.11 -18.42
CA THR A 70 -2.85 3.35 -17.85
C THR A 70 -2.81 3.21 -16.35
N GLU A 71 -1.65 3.44 -15.76
CA GLU A 71 -1.48 3.37 -14.30
C GLU A 71 -0.75 4.60 -13.80
N ILE A 72 -1.27 5.20 -12.77
CA ILE A 72 -0.74 6.38 -12.11
C ILE A 72 -0.53 6.06 -10.62
N ILE A 73 0.68 6.28 -10.14
CA ILE A 73 1.01 6.18 -8.72
C ILE A 73 1.45 7.54 -8.22
N ASN A 74 1.05 7.89 -7.02
CA ASN A 74 1.37 9.16 -6.40
C ASN A 74 1.67 8.99 -4.92
N ASP A 75 2.60 9.76 -4.44
CA ASP A 75 2.78 9.94 -3.00
C ASP A 75 3.23 11.39 -2.70
N PHE A 76 2.65 11.97 -1.66
CA PHE A 76 3.03 13.32 -1.22
C PHE A 76 4.44 13.35 -0.61
N ASN A 77 4.94 12.22 -0.10
CA ASN A 77 6.29 12.08 0.41
C ASN A 77 7.29 12.02 -0.74
N ALA A 78 8.11 13.06 -0.89
CA ALA A 78 9.12 13.16 -1.93
C ALA A 78 10.16 12.02 -1.90
N ASN A 79 10.43 11.40 -0.75
CA ASN A 79 11.32 10.24 -0.67
C ASN A 79 10.70 9.01 -1.37
N VAL A 80 9.38 8.81 -1.25
CA VAL A 80 8.65 7.76 -1.98
C VAL A 80 8.72 8.02 -3.48
N TYR A 81 8.39 9.24 -3.90
CA TYR A 81 8.47 9.66 -5.30
C TYR A 81 9.87 9.42 -5.88
N THR A 82 10.92 9.93 -5.22
CA THR A 82 12.31 9.80 -5.68
C THR A 82 12.71 8.33 -5.80
N PHE A 83 12.32 7.50 -4.82
CA PHE A 83 12.62 6.07 -4.86
C PHE A 83 12.02 5.41 -6.11
N TYR A 84 10.72 5.59 -6.37
CA TYR A 84 10.06 4.95 -7.51
C TYR A 84 10.50 5.55 -8.86
N LYS A 85 10.78 6.84 -8.94
CA LYS A 85 11.40 7.48 -10.10
C LYS A 85 12.75 6.82 -10.45
N VAL A 86 13.62 6.67 -9.45
CA VAL A 86 14.95 6.05 -9.66
C VAL A 86 14.79 4.57 -9.97
N LEU A 87 13.90 3.86 -9.30
CA LEU A 87 13.60 2.45 -9.57
C LEU A 87 13.11 2.23 -11.01
N GLN A 88 12.34 3.17 -11.57
CA GLN A 88 11.88 3.12 -12.96
C GLN A 88 12.96 3.47 -13.97
N THR A 89 13.76 4.51 -13.69
CA THR A 89 14.63 5.15 -14.72
C THR A 89 16.11 4.83 -14.57
N ARG A 90 16.58 4.43 -13.38
CA ARG A 90 18.00 4.21 -13.04
C ARG A 90 18.18 2.92 -12.21
N PHE A 91 17.46 1.88 -12.56
CA PHE A 91 17.42 0.62 -11.80
C PHE A 91 18.81 0.03 -11.53
N ASP A 92 19.66 -0.04 -12.54
CA ASP A 92 20.99 -0.70 -12.44
C ASP A 92 21.91 0.01 -11.46
N GLU A 93 21.83 1.34 -11.40
CA GLU A 93 22.61 2.14 -10.46
C GLU A 93 22.11 1.91 -9.03
N LEU A 94 20.79 1.92 -8.82
CA LEU A 94 20.17 1.65 -7.53
C LEU A 94 20.48 0.22 -7.07
N LYS A 95 20.33 -0.77 -7.95
CA LYS A 95 20.63 -2.17 -7.68
C LYS A 95 22.09 -2.34 -7.24
N THR A 96 23.03 -1.69 -7.96
CA THR A 96 24.44 -1.73 -7.59
C THR A 96 24.70 -1.23 -6.17
N LEU A 97 24.07 -0.14 -5.75
CA LEU A 97 24.19 0.37 -4.39
C LEU A 97 23.59 -0.60 -3.36
N ILE A 98 22.42 -1.17 -3.67
CA ILE A 98 21.73 -2.13 -2.80
C ILE A 98 22.58 -3.40 -2.63
N GLU A 99 23.10 -3.99 -3.71
CA GLU A 99 23.91 -5.21 -3.66
C GLU A 99 25.24 -5.03 -2.94
N ARG A 100 25.84 -3.82 -3.00
CA ARG A 100 27.07 -3.47 -2.30
C ARG A 100 26.86 -3.00 -0.88
N SER A 101 25.61 -2.94 -0.41
CA SER A 101 25.32 -2.50 0.95
C SER A 101 25.82 -3.51 1.99
N ILE A 102 26.58 -3.02 2.94
CA ILE A 102 26.91 -3.80 4.14
C ILE A 102 25.73 -3.80 5.11
N ILE A 103 25.51 -4.90 5.79
CA ILE A 103 24.48 -5.01 6.83
C ILE A 103 25.08 -4.56 8.14
N SER A 104 24.92 -3.28 8.47
CA SER A 104 25.45 -2.71 9.70
C SER A 104 24.58 -1.56 10.23
N ARG A 105 24.75 -1.25 11.52
CA ARG A 105 24.09 -0.09 12.15
C ARG A 105 24.67 1.22 11.62
N GLU A 106 25.96 1.21 11.23
CA GLU A 106 26.63 2.36 10.62
C GLU A 106 26.06 2.70 9.24
N ALA A 107 25.84 1.69 8.39
CA ALA A 107 25.15 1.87 7.11
C ALA A 107 23.73 2.41 7.31
N TYR A 108 23.00 1.94 8.33
CA TYR A 108 21.69 2.48 8.67
C TYR A 108 21.75 3.95 9.10
N LYS A 109 22.73 4.33 9.93
CA LYS A 109 22.95 5.75 10.32
C LYS A 109 23.28 6.62 9.11
N ALA A 110 24.14 6.13 8.20
CA ALA A 110 24.45 6.83 6.96
C ALA A 110 23.18 7.02 6.09
N ALA A 111 22.34 5.99 5.97
CA ALA A 111 21.07 6.09 5.26
C ALA A 111 20.14 7.13 5.92
N LEU A 112 20.09 7.22 7.25
CA LEU A 112 19.30 8.24 7.95
C LEU A 112 19.80 9.67 7.68
N VAL A 113 21.11 9.89 7.60
CA VAL A 113 21.67 11.21 7.23
C VAL A 113 21.16 11.64 5.86
N ILE A 114 21.23 10.74 4.87
CA ILE A 114 20.73 11.02 3.52
C ILE A 114 19.21 11.25 3.52
N TYR A 115 18.47 10.41 4.26
CA TYR A 115 17.02 10.50 4.36
C TYR A 115 16.55 11.86 4.90
N HIS A 116 17.25 12.42 5.91
CA HIS A 116 16.89 13.69 6.54
C HIS A 116 17.47 14.94 5.83
N ALA A 117 18.49 14.76 4.99
CA ALA A 117 19.10 15.86 4.24
C ALA A 117 19.25 15.49 2.74
N PRO A 118 18.16 15.11 2.06
CA PRO A 118 18.22 14.56 0.70
C PRO A 118 18.83 15.53 -0.32
N PHE A 119 18.66 16.84 -0.14
CA PHE A 119 19.17 17.88 -1.03
C PHE A 119 20.71 17.87 -1.22
N ALA A 120 21.46 17.24 -0.30
CA ALA A 120 22.92 17.15 -0.38
C ALA A 120 23.42 15.91 -1.14
N PHE A 121 22.51 15.05 -1.64
CA PHE A 121 22.85 13.77 -2.23
C PHE A 121 22.17 13.57 -3.59
N THR A 122 22.75 12.69 -4.40
CA THR A 122 22.13 12.32 -5.69
C THR A 122 20.83 11.54 -5.50
N GLU A 123 19.94 11.59 -6.48
CA GLU A 123 18.66 10.86 -6.42
C GLU A 123 18.86 9.34 -6.20
N VAL A 124 19.92 8.74 -6.76
CA VAL A 124 20.22 7.32 -6.55
C VAL A 124 20.63 7.05 -5.10
N GLN A 125 21.42 7.94 -4.50
CA GLN A 125 21.76 7.84 -3.07
C GLN A 125 20.53 8.04 -2.18
N GLN A 126 19.66 8.98 -2.51
CA GLN A 126 18.38 9.19 -1.82
C GLN A 126 17.49 7.95 -1.90
N ALA A 127 17.35 7.35 -3.08
CA ALA A 127 16.57 6.14 -3.29
C ALA A 127 17.16 4.94 -2.52
N TRP A 128 18.49 4.78 -2.54
CA TRP A 128 19.18 3.77 -1.74
C TRP A 128 18.91 3.96 -0.24
N ALA A 129 19.07 5.18 0.24
CA ALA A 129 18.88 5.48 1.66
C ALA A 129 17.45 5.22 2.12
N PHE A 130 16.46 5.59 1.31
CA PHE A 130 15.06 5.29 1.56
C PHE A 130 14.79 3.79 1.60
N TRP A 131 15.31 3.04 0.62
CA TRP A 131 15.21 1.58 0.58
C TRP A 131 15.84 0.94 1.82
N TYR A 132 17.05 1.38 2.18
CA TYR A 132 17.78 0.82 3.31
C TYR A 132 17.07 1.14 4.64
N ALA A 133 16.69 2.40 4.85
CA ALA A 133 16.04 2.85 6.07
C ALA A 133 14.69 2.15 6.32
N THR A 134 13.87 1.99 5.28
CA THR A 134 12.56 1.34 5.40
C THR A 134 12.67 -0.17 5.61
N ASN A 135 13.63 -0.84 4.95
CA ASN A 135 13.82 -2.28 5.07
C ASN A 135 14.57 -2.69 6.35
N CYS A 136 15.36 -1.81 6.96
CA CYS A 136 16.05 -2.03 8.22
C CYS A 136 15.32 -1.44 9.43
N GLY A 137 14.32 -0.61 9.24
CA GLY A 137 13.58 0.06 10.29
C GLY A 137 12.75 -0.90 11.15
N TYR A 138 12.68 -0.64 12.46
CA TYR A 138 11.80 -1.38 13.36
C TYR A 138 10.34 -1.04 13.04
N SER A 139 9.48 -2.06 12.95
CA SER A 139 8.06 -1.90 12.58
C SER A 139 7.85 -1.16 11.25
N ASN A 140 8.79 -1.30 10.31
CA ASN A 140 8.77 -0.63 9.00
C ASN A 140 8.77 0.91 9.09
N GLN A 141 9.25 1.46 10.21
CA GLN A 141 9.42 2.90 10.44
C GLN A 141 10.89 3.29 10.32
N VAL A 142 11.14 4.49 9.79
CA VAL A 142 12.47 5.11 9.81
C VAL A 142 12.74 5.66 11.22
N GLY A 143 13.98 5.49 11.71
CA GLY A 143 14.42 6.03 13.00
C GLY A 143 15.07 5.00 13.93
N ASN A 144 14.58 3.77 13.99
CA ASN A 144 15.11 2.72 14.85
C ASN A 144 15.59 1.50 14.04
N CYS A 145 16.87 1.17 14.14
CA CYS A 145 17.48 0.06 13.44
C CYS A 145 17.05 -1.31 14.03
N ARG A 146 16.58 -2.20 13.16
CA ARG A 146 16.21 -3.59 13.50
C ARG A 146 17.41 -4.55 13.48
N ILE A 147 18.57 -4.12 13.01
CA ILE A 147 19.78 -4.94 12.98
C ILE A 147 20.26 -5.13 14.41
N THR A 148 20.18 -6.36 14.90
CA THR A 148 20.60 -6.79 16.23
C THR A 148 21.37 -8.10 16.11
N THR A 149 21.71 -8.74 17.23
CA THR A 149 22.28 -10.09 17.26
C THR A 149 21.32 -11.18 16.73
N ASN A 150 20.07 -10.83 16.45
CA ASN A 150 19.10 -11.77 15.89
C ASN A 150 19.39 -12.03 14.40
N SER A 151 19.86 -13.22 14.08
CA SER A 151 20.19 -13.66 12.72
C SER A 151 19.00 -13.57 11.74
N LYS A 152 17.75 -13.69 12.23
CA LYS A 152 16.55 -13.57 11.39
C LYS A 152 16.43 -12.20 10.72
N ASN A 153 16.83 -11.13 11.42
CA ASN A 153 16.77 -9.77 10.84
C ASN A 153 17.82 -9.56 9.74
N VAL A 154 19.01 -10.12 9.93
CA VAL A 154 20.10 -10.11 8.93
C VAL A 154 19.68 -10.92 7.70
N SER A 155 19.14 -12.13 7.90
CA SER A 155 18.65 -12.98 6.82
C SER A 155 17.49 -12.32 6.04
N ALA A 156 16.59 -11.63 6.74
CA ALA A 156 15.48 -10.91 6.09
C ALA A 156 15.99 -9.79 5.18
N LEU A 157 17.01 -9.04 5.59
CA LEU A 157 17.59 -8.00 4.75
C LEU A 157 18.37 -8.59 3.57
N ASN A 158 19.16 -9.65 3.79
CA ASN A 158 19.83 -10.38 2.70
C ASN A 158 18.85 -10.87 1.66
N ASN A 159 17.72 -11.45 2.08
CA ASN A 159 16.66 -11.88 1.15
C ASN A 159 16.10 -10.71 0.36
N LYS A 160 15.97 -9.53 0.96
CA LYS A 160 15.52 -8.32 0.25
C LYS A 160 16.54 -7.83 -0.78
N ILE A 161 17.84 -7.88 -0.47
CA ILE A 161 18.92 -7.57 -1.40
C ILE A 161 18.87 -8.54 -2.59
N THR A 162 18.85 -9.85 -2.32
CA THR A 162 18.85 -10.90 -3.35
C THR A 162 17.62 -10.83 -4.27
N ASN A 163 16.46 -10.51 -3.70
CA ASN A 163 15.18 -10.43 -4.44
C ASN A 163 14.94 -9.07 -5.08
N PHE A 164 15.88 -8.13 -5.00
CA PHE A 164 15.76 -6.85 -5.69
C PHE A 164 16.17 -7.00 -7.15
N THR A 165 15.22 -7.37 -7.99
CA THR A 165 15.43 -7.74 -9.39
C THR A 165 14.80 -6.74 -10.36
N ASP A 166 15.16 -6.84 -11.63
CA ASP A 166 14.66 -6.01 -12.73
C ASP A 166 13.14 -6.13 -12.96
N THR A 167 12.50 -7.15 -12.37
CA THR A 167 11.04 -7.28 -12.39
C THR A 167 10.33 -6.05 -11.84
N TYR A 168 10.95 -5.35 -10.87
CA TYR A 168 10.40 -4.11 -10.32
C TYR A 168 10.40 -2.97 -11.35
N SER A 169 11.53 -2.72 -12.02
CA SER A 169 11.60 -1.68 -13.05
C SER A 169 10.76 -2.03 -14.27
N ALA A 170 10.72 -3.30 -14.66
CA ALA A 170 9.86 -3.79 -15.74
C ALA A 170 8.36 -3.56 -15.43
N ARG A 171 7.91 -3.80 -14.18
CA ARG A 171 6.52 -3.54 -13.75
C ARG A 171 6.17 -2.06 -13.83
N LEU A 172 7.12 -1.18 -13.51
CA LEU A 172 6.92 0.28 -13.54
C LEU A 172 7.00 0.88 -14.96
N ARG A 173 7.41 0.13 -15.97
CA ARG A 173 7.54 0.67 -17.34
C ARG A 173 6.21 1.24 -17.84
N GLY A 174 6.21 2.53 -18.21
CA GLY A 174 5.03 3.25 -18.69
C GLY A 174 4.03 3.66 -17.59
N VAL A 175 4.37 3.46 -16.31
CA VAL A 175 3.58 3.98 -15.19
C VAL A 175 3.91 5.47 -14.99
N GLN A 176 2.90 6.30 -14.80
CA GLN A 176 3.07 7.70 -14.40
C GLN A 176 3.34 7.75 -12.89
N ILE A 177 4.34 8.56 -12.51
CA ILE A 177 4.74 8.69 -11.10
C ILE A 177 4.66 10.16 -10.74
N ASP A 178 3.76 10.51 -9.82
CA ASP A 178 3.49 11.87 -9.40
C ASP A 178 3.92 12.12 -7.95
N ASN A 179 4.15 13.41 -7.61
CA ASN A 179 4.42 13.86 -6.25
C ASN A 179 3.56 15.10 -5.95
N ASN A 180 2.26 14.90 -5.89
CA ASN A 180 1.25 15.94 -5.74
C ASN A 180 0.29 15.65 -4.59
N ASN A 181 -0.61 16.59 -4.31
CA ASN A 181 -1.73 16.37 -3.41
C ASN A 181 -2.61 15.23 -3.98
N ALA A 182 -3.02 14.31 -3.12
CA ALA A 182 -3.81 13.15 -3.52
C ALA A 182 -5.16 13.53 -4.16
N THR A 183 -5.85 14.55 -3.65
CA THR A 183 -7.14 15.01 -4.18
C THR A 183 -7.01 15.61 -5.58
N GLU A 184 -5.90 16.28 -5.87
CA GLU A 184 -5.60 16.78 -7.21
C GLU A 184 -5.36 15.64 -8.20
N VAL A 185 -4.58 14.62 -7.80
CA VAL A 185 -4.31 13.44 -8.62
C VAL A 185 -5.60 12.66 -8.91
N LEU A 186 -6.42 12.43 -7.88
CA LEU A 186 -7.71 11.76 -8.03
C LEU A 186 -8.61 12.50 -9.04
N THR A 187 -8.75 13.82 -8.88
CA THR A 187 -9.59 14.63 -9.76
C THR A 187 -9.06 14.70 -11.19
N HIS A 188 -7.73 14.83 -11.35
CA HIS A 188 -7.11 14.96 -12.68
C HIS A 188 -7.24 13.70 -13.53
N HIS A 189 -7.18 12.53 -12.90
CA HIS A 189 -7.21 11.25 -13.59
C HIS A 189 -8.58 10.54 -13.50
N ASP A 190 -9.63 11.27 -13.09
CA ASP A 190 -10.97 10.72 -12.96
C ASP A 190 -11.70 10.60 -14.31
N THR A 191 -12.01 9.38 -14.67
CA THR A 191 -12.87 9.03 -15.80
C THR A 191 -13.81 7.89 -15.42
N PRO A 192 -14.89 7.63 -16.17
CA PRO A 192 -15.76 6.47 -15.89
C PRO A 192 -15.04 5.11 -15.90
N ASP A 193 -13.91 5.02 -16.61
CA ASP A 193 -13.08 3.79 -16.74
C ASP A 193 -11.96 3.73 -15.70
N THR A 194 -11.87 4.71 -14.78
CA THR A 194 -10.86 4.77 -13.74
C THR A 194 -11.29 3.98 -12.50
N PHE A 195 -10.35 3.21 -11.97
CA PHE A 195 -10.42 2.68 -10.62
C PHE A 195 -9.36 3.32 -9.73
N HIS A 196 -9.81 3.95 -8.65
CA HIS A 196 -8.98 4.60 -7.64
C HIS A 196 -8.85 3.70 -6.41
N TYR A 197 -7.64 3.22 -6.10
CA TYR A 197 -7.36 2.62 -4.80
C TYR A 197 -6.79 3.67 -3.85
N ILE A 198 -7.37 3.78 -2.65
CA ILE A 198 -7.14 4.89 -1.74
C ILE A 198 -6.87 4.37 -0.33
N ASP A 199 -5.66 4.61 0.16
CA ASP A 199 -5.19 4.17 1.48
C ASP A 199 -4.48 5.32 2.20
N PRO A 200 -5.23 6.34 2.67
CA PRO A 200 -4.65 7.51 3.31
C PRO A 200 -4.08 7.15 4.68
N PRO A 201 -3.23 8.01 5.27
CA PRO A 201 -2.86 7.90 6.68
C PRO A 201 -4.12 7.96 7.54
N TYR A 202 -4.23 7.09 8.55
CA TYR A 202 -5.45 6.99 9.35
C TYR A 202 -5.47 8.05 10.43
N VAL A 203 -6.53 8.86 10.45
CA VAL A 203 -6.75 9.91 11.44
C VAL A 203 -6.78 9.32 12.85
N GLY A 204 -6.07 9.95 13.80
CA GLY A 204 -5.98 9.51 15.19
C GLY A 204 -5.08 8.30 15.42
N ALA A 205 -4.49 7.70 14.38
CA ALA A 205 -3.50 6.63 14.50
C ALA A 205 -2.06 7.17 14.47
N LYS A 206 -1.08 6.33 14.86
CA LYS A 206 0.33 6.63 14.60
C LYS A 206 0.53 6.57 13.09
N GLN A 207 0.93 7.69 12.49
CA GLN A 207 0.99 7.84 11.03
C GLN A 207 2.36 7.51 10.43
N GLY A 208 3.35 7.11 11.25
CA GLY A 208 4.69 6.75 10.77
C GLY A 208 5.36 7.90 10.02
N HIS A 209 5.52 7.76 8.71
CA HIS A 209 6.16 8.77 7.84
C HIS A 209 5.24 9.93 7.43
N TYR A 210 3.95 9.85 7.69
CA TYR A 210 2.92 10.82 7.28
C TYR A 210 2.51 11.75 8.43
N GLY A 211 3.45 12.34 9.14
CA GLY A 211 3.12 13.34 10.17
C GLY A 211 2.26 14.47 9.59
N GLY A 212 1.15 14.80 10.26
CA GLY A 212 0.32 15.95 9.90
C GLY A 212 -0.91 15.64 9.03
N TYR A 213 -1.28 14.37 8.81
CA TYR A 213 -2.58 14.06 8.19
C TYR A 213 -3.68 14.11 9.26
N GLU A 214 -4.54 15.11 9.16
CA GLU A 214 -5.57 15.45 10.14
C GLU A 214 -6.98 15.20 9.61
N GLN A 215 -8.00 15.40 10.44
CA GLN A 215 -9.40 15.17 10.09
C GLN A 215 -9.85 16.04 8.90
N GLU A 216 -9.33 17.27 8.80
CA GLU A 216 -9.62 18.20 7.71
C GLU A 216 -9.18 17.64 6.36
N HIS A 217 -8.00 17.03 6.29
CA HIS A 217 -7.51 16.37 5.06
C HIS A 217 -8.37 15.16 4.67
N PHE A 218 -8.85 14.42 5.68
CA PHE A 218 -9.75 13.31 5.43
C PHE A 218 -11.13 13.78 4.94
N ASN A 219 -11.65 14.87 5.50
CA ASN A 219 -12.90 15.48 5.06
C ASN A 219 -12.81 15.99 3.61
N GLU A 220 -11.70 16.64 3.25
CA GLU A 220 -11.43 17.06 1.87
C GLU A 220 -11.36 15.85 0.92
N LEU A 221 -10.71 14.76 1.35
CA LEU A 221 -10.68 13.51 0.60
C LEU A 221 -12.09 12.98 0.36
N LEU A 222 -12.93 12.86 1.41
CA LEU A 222 -14.31 12.36 1.29
C LEU A 222 -15.16 13.22 0.35
N ALA A 223 -15.00 14.56 0.44
CA ALA A 223 -15.66 15.49 -0.48
C ALA A 223 -15.23 15.24 -1.93
N THR A 224 -13.94 15.04 -2.18
CA THR A 224 -13.41 14.68 -3.50
C THR A 224 -14.00 13.36 -4.00
N LEU A 225 -14.00 12.31 -3.17
CA LEU A 225 -14.53 10.99 -3.52
C LEU A 225 -16.01 11.04 -3.92
N SER A 226 -16.79 11.93 -3.31
CA SER A 226 -18.21 12.09 -3.61
C SER A 226 -18.49 12.66 -5.01
N THR A 227 -17.49 13.24 -5.67
CA THR A 227 -17.60 13.86 -6.99
C THR A 227 -17.01 13.01 -8.12
N LEU A 228 -16.31 11.91 -7.81
CA LEU A 228 -15.65 11.06 -8.80
C LEU A 228 -16.64 10.35 -9.70
N LYS A 229 -16.32 10.27 -10.98
CA LYS A 229 -17.04 9.50 -12.02
C LYS A 229 -16.58 8.05 -12.06
N GLY A 230 -15.31 7.83 -11.74
CA GLY A 230 -14.69 6.51 -11.64
C GLY A 230 -15.11 5.75 -10.39
N LYS A 231 -14.70 4.51 -10.33
CA LYS A 231 -14.91 3.65 -9.17
C LYS A 231 -13.77 3.85 -8.16
N PHE A 232 -14.09 3.80 -6.87
CA PHE A 232 -13.05 3.84 -5.85
C PHE A 232 -13.22 2.75 -4.79
N LEU A 233 -12.11 2.35 -4.20
CA LEU A 233 -12.03 1.53 -2.99
C LEU A 233 -11.14 2.23 -1.97
N LEU A 234 -11.73 2.70 -0.88
CA LEU A 234 -11.08 3.37 0.24
C LEU A 234 -10.83 2.38 1.38
N SER A 235 -9.59 2.30 1.86
CA SER A 235 -9.23 1.60 3.09
C SER A 235 -9.07 2.61 4.23
N SER A 236 -9.76 2.38 5.37
CA SER A 236 -9.70 3.29 6.51
C SER A 236 -10.11 2.61 7.82
N TYR A 237 -10.07 3.34 8.93
CA TYR A 237 -10.76 2.99 10.17
C TYR A 237 -12.15 3.60 10.21
N HIS A 238 -12.92 3.21 11.23
CA HIS A 238 -14.17 3.88 11.56
C HIS A 238 -13.95 5.37 11.77
N ASN A 239 -14.81 6.16 11.11
CA ASN A 239 -14.80 7.60 11.19
C ASN A 239 -16.24 8.12 11.00
N ASN A 240 -16.66 9.09 11.82
CA ASN A 240 -18.03 9.61 11.79
C ASN A 240 -18.36 10.29 10.45
N GLU A 241 -17.40 11.06 9.89
CA GLU A 241 -17.58 11.71 8.59
C GLU A 241 -17.73 10.68 7.47
N LEU A 242 -16.91 9.60 7.49
CA LEU A 242 -17.06 8.51 6.54
C LEU A 242 -18.44 7.86 6.62
N THR A 243 -18.96 7.66 7.85
CA THR A 243 -20.30 7.12 8.05
C THR A 243 -21.36 8.03 7.44
N HIS A 244 -21.25 9.35 7.67
CA HIS A 244 -22.15 10.34 7.08
C HIS A 244 -22.11 10.30 5.54
N TYR A 245 -20.93 10.34 4.92
CA TYR A 245 -20.78 10.26 3.45
C TYR A 245 -21.32 8.95 2.91
N THR A 246 -21.05 7.82 3.57
CA THR A 246 -21.53 6.50 3.16
C THR A 246 -23.05 6.45 3.11
N GLN A 247 -23.75 6.99 4.12
CA GLN A 247 -25.20 7.07 4.16
C GLN A 247 -25.77 8.03 3.11
N THR A 248 -25.14 9.21 2.96
CA THR A 248 -25.60 10.25 2.03
C THR A 248 -25.49 9.83 0.56
N HIS A 249 -24.39 9.15 0.20
CA HIS A 249 -24.09 8.77 -1.18
C HIS A 249 -24.41 7.31 -1.51
N GLY A 250 -24.90 6.53 -0.54
CA GLY A 250 -25.22 5.12 -0.74
C GLY A 250 -23.98 4.25 -1.03
N TRP A 251 -22.83 4.56 -0.42
CA TRP A 251 -21.64 3.77 -0.57
C TRP A 251 -21.73 2.43 0.17
N TYR A 252 -20.97 1.47 -0.31
CA TYR A 252 -20.92 0.12 0.25
C TYR A 252 -19.73 -0.03 1.17
N GLN A 253 -19.90 -0.78 2.26
CA GLN A 253 -18.82 -1.03 3.22
C GLN A 253 -18.67 -2.50 3.54
N LYS A 254 -17.41 -2.91 3.75
CA LYS A 254 -17.03 -4.23 4.23
C LYS A 254 -16.01 -4.10 5.35
N GLU A 255 -16.32 -4.69 6.49
CA GLU A 255 -15.38 -4.76 7.62
C GLU A 255 -14.45 -5.97 7.48
N VAL A 256 -13.17 -5.77 7.74
CA VAL A 256 -12.15 -6.81 7.75
C VAL A 256 -11.46 -6.83 9.12
N SER A 257 -11.61 -7.93 9.82
CA SER A 257 -10.98 -8.14 11.13
C SER A 257 -9.57 -8.68 10.96
N MET A 258 -8.57 -7.90 11.39
CA MET A 258 -7.16 -8.28 11.33
C MET A 258 -6.62 -8.66 12.71
N HIS A 259 -5.90 -9.78 12.78
CA HIS A 259 -5.17 -10.15 14.00
C HIS A 259 -3.85 -9.36 14.08
N LEU A 260 -3.64 -8.65 15.20
CA LEU A 260 -2.34 -8.03 15.48
C LEU A 260 -1.35 -9.11 15.86
N GLY A 261 -0.41 -9.41 14.96
CA GLY A 261 0.63 -10.44 15.12
C GLY A 261 1.78 -10.06 16.07
N SER A 262 1.57 -9.26 17.12
CA SER A 262 2.61 -8.97 18.11
C SER A 262 2.36 -9.77 19.39
N SER A 263 3.41 -10.44 19.87
CA SER A 263 3.42 -11.33 21.04
C SER A 263 2.99 -10.69 22.38
N ASN A 264 2.74 -9.38 22.42
CA ASN A 264 2.35 -8.62 23.60
C ASN A 264 0.92 -8.05 23.56
N SER A 265 0.14 -8.29 22.49
CA SER A 265 -1.25 -7.84 22.39
C SER A 265 -2.19 -9.04 22.45
N THR A 266 -2.49 -9.51 23.65
CA THR A 266 -3.53 -10.52 23.88
C THR A 266 -4.87 -10.02 23.31
N GLY A 267 -5.25 -10.54 22.13
CA GLY A 267 -6.63 -10.51 21.64
C GLY A 267 -7.15 -9.19 21.06
N LYS A 268 -6.35 -8.14 20.88
CA LYS A 268 -6.83 -6.92 20.20
C LYS A 268 -6.94 -7.17 18.69
N LYS A 269 -8.18 -7.23 18.21
CA LYS A 269 -8.49 -7.23 16.78
C LYS A 269 -8.46 -5.77 16.29
N ARG A 270 -7.88 -5.55 15.14
CA ARG A 270 -7.97 -4.29 14.41
C ARG A 270 -9.02 -4.49 13.32
N ILE A 271 -10.00 -3.61 13.24
CA ILE A 271 -11.01 -3.62 12.20
C ILE A 271 -10.65 -2.57 11.18
N GLU A 272 -10.41 -3.01 9.95
CA GLU A 272 -10.29 -2.12 8.78
C GLU A 272 -11.59 -2.12 8.00
N ILE A 273 -11.95 -0.97 7.45
CA ILE A 273 -13.16 -0.78 6.67
C ILE A 273 -12.75 -0.51 5.23
N LEU A 274 -13.29 -1.31 4.33
CA LEU A 274 -13.23 -1.07 2.90
C LEU A 274 -14.53 -0.40 2.47
N THR A 275 -14.44 0.80 1.87
CA THR A 275 -15.59 1.58 1.42
C THR A 275 -15.50 1.81 -0.09
N ALA A 276 -16.58 1.57 -0.82
CA ALA A 276 -16.62 1.71 -2.28
C ALA A 276 -17.91 2.40 -2.75
N ASN A 277 -17.86 3.09 -3.91
CA ASN A 277 -19.05 3.62 -4.58
C ASN A 277 -19.73 2.62 -5.53
N TYR A 278 -19.39 1.34 -5.41
CA TYR A 278 -19.98 0.21 -6.12
C TYR A 278 -20.18 -0.98 -5.16
N PRO A 279 -21.05 -1.95 -5.47
CA PRO A 279 -21.30 -3.12 -4.61
C PRO A 279 -20.03 -3.96 -4.36
N ILE A 280 -19.74 -4.29 -3.07
CA ILE A 280 -18.55 -5.07 -2.64
C ILE A 280 -18.93 -6.16 -1.64
#